data_238b252e0962dc3a1ed56196b83f82a6
#
_entry.id   238b252e0962dc3a1ed56196b83f82a6
#
_cell.length_a   1.000
_cell.length_b   1.000
_cell.length_c   1.000
_cell.angle_alpha   90.00
_cell.angle_beta   90.00
_cell.angle_gamma   90.00
#
_symmetry.space_group_name_H-M   'P 1'
#
loop_
_entity.id
_entity.type
_entity.pdbx_description
1 polymer ?
#
loop_
_entity_poly.entity_id
_entity_poly.type
_entity_poly.pdbx_seq_one_letter_code
_entity_poly.pdbx_strand_id
1 'polypeptide(L)'
;LGALLPEAGFVGEEGDCKKEKLSEGYVFIIDPIDGTTNFICGFPCGAISVALAVQGEVQFGIVYNPFREELFSAFRGKGAFLNGKRLTLSETKLEDGVACMDISPYNFELRDQAMEMAKKISYHCMDLRDIGSAALSICYIAAGRCNAYYSLKLCVWDYAAAALVLEEAGGRILNKDGERLHLETGVAVIAGAKGALEKVLEVLGE
;
A
#
# COMPACT_ATOMS: atom_id res chain seq x y z
N LEU A 1 17.09 2.90 -13.64
CA LEU A 1 17.48 2.45 -12.29
C LEU A 1 18.73 1.59 -12.37
N GLY A 2 18.82 0.57 -13.25
CA GLY A 2 20.01 -0.27 -13.37
C GLY A 2 21.33 0.47 -13.64
N ALA A 3 21.29 1.63 -14.32
CA ALA A 3 22.49 2.47 -14.49
C ALA A 3 22.91 3.21 -13.22
N LEU A 4 21.96 3.43 -12.27
CA LEU A 4 22.23 4.10 -10.99
C LEU A 4 22.76 3.14 -9.92
N LEU A 5 22.34 1.88 -9.97
CA LEU A 5 22.73 0.83 -9.04
C LEU A 5 22.85 -0.51 -9.80
N PRO A 6 23.99 -0.75 -10.47
CA PRO A 6 24.16 -1.91 -11.37
C PRO A 6 24.10 -3.27 -10.69
N GLU A 7 24.38 -3.33 -9.38
CA GLU A 7 24.31 -4.54 -8.55
C GLU A 7 22.91 -4.86 -8.03
N ALA A 8 21.90 -3.99 -8.27
CA ALA A 8 20.56 -4.22 -7.79
C ALA A 8 19.80 -5.22 -8.68
N GLY A 9 19.11 -6.17 -8.05
CA GLY A 9 18.07 -6.97 -8.66
C GLY A 9 16.78 -6.20 -8.88
N PHE A 10 15.84 -6.82 -9.60
CA PHE A 10 14.52 -6.23 -9.91
C PHE A 10 13.41 -7.24 -9.65
N VAL A 11 12.38 -6.80 -8.95
CA VAL A 11 11.12 -7.53 -8.76
C VAL A 11 9.97 -6.62 -9.16
N GLY A 12 9.04 -7.09 -9.95
CA GLY A 12 7.93 -6.27 -10.41
C GLY A 12 6.77 -7.07 -10.99
N GLU A 13 5.69 -6.39 -11.29
CA GLU A 13 4.51 -6.98 -11.90
C GLU A 13 4.82 -7.44 -13.33
N GLU A 14 5.53 -6.61 -14.08
CA GLU A 14 5.86 -6.83 -15.48
C GLU A 14 7.24 -7.51 -15.65
N GLY A 15 7.35 -8.43 -16.63
CA GLY A 15 8.60 -9.05 -17.03
C GLY A 15 9.05 -10.26 -16.20
N ASP A 16 10.28 -10.71 -16.48
CA ASP A 16 10.91 -11.89 -15.83
C ASP A 16 11.46 -11.62 -14.42
N CYS A 17 11.19 -10.46 -13.86
CA CYS A 17 11.77 -9.95 -12.61
C CYS A 17 11.30 -10.66 -11.33
N LYS A 18 10.49 -11.71 -11.45
CA LYS A 18 9.87 -12.42 -10.29
C LYS A 18 10.80 -13.38 -9.54
N LYS A 19 12.07 -13.49 -9.96
CA LYS A 19 13.00 -14.54 -9.46
C LYS A 19 14.00 -14.05 -8.42
N GLU A 20 14.09 -12.73 -8.19
CA GLU A 20 15.06 -12.19 -7.24
C GLU A 20 14.63 -12.47 -5.80
N LYS A 21 15.62 -12.75 -4.96
CA LYS A 21 15.38 -12.92 -3.53
C LYS A 21 15.26 -11.57 -2.85
N LEU A 22 14.07 -11.23 -2.42
CA LEU A 22 13.76 -9.98 -1.73
C LEU A 22 14.59 -9.74 -0.46
N SER A 23 15.11 -10.81 0.15
CA SER A 23 15.87 -10.77 1.40
C SER A 23 17.36 -10.53 1.25
N GLU A 24 17.91 -10.47 0.01
CA GLU A 24 19.35 -10.40 -0.23
C GLU A 24 19.72 -9.20 -1.10
N GLY A 25 20.85 -8.53 -0.77
CA GLY A 25 21.43 -7.45 -1.58
C GLY A 25 20.53 -6.22 -1.72
N TYR A 26 20.61 -5.60 -2.88
CA TYR A 26 19.79 -4.46 -3.29
C TYR A 26 18.73 -4.92 -4.28
N VAL A 27 17.46 -4.61 -4.04
CA VAL A 27 16.36 -5.01 -4.92
C VAL A 27 15.44 -3.83 -5.16
N PHE A 28 15.26 -3.44 -6.42
CA PHE A 28 14.15 -2.55 -6.81
C PHE A 28 12.86 -3.36 -6.93
N ILE A 29 11.81 -2.87 -6.29
CA ILE A 29 10.46 -3.42 -6.32
C ILE A 29 9.59 -2.41 -7.05
N ILE A 30 9.01 -2.81 -8.19
CA ILE A 30 8.40 -1.85 -9.13
C ILE A 30 7.02 -2.35 -9.57
N ASP A 31 6.03 -1.48 -9.45
CA ASP A 31 4.79 -1.55 -10.20
C ASP A 31 4.72 -0.34 -11.15
N PRO A 32 4.81 -0.55 -12.46
CA PRO A 32 4.78 0.54 -13.40
C PRO A 32 3.39 1.16 -13.57
N ILE A 33 2.30 0.40 -13.28
CA ILE A 33 0.91 0.86 -13.42
C ILE A 33 0.03 0.20 -12.35
N ASP A 34 0.20 0.59 -11.07
CA ASP A 34 -0.75 0.22 -10.03
C ASP A 34 -2.13 0.83 -10.33
N GLY A 35 -3.13 -0.04 -10.50
CA GLY A 35 -4.45 0.34 -11.00
C GLY A 35 -4.64 0.10 -12.50
N THR A 36 -4.11 -0.99 -13.03
CA THR A 36 -4.17 -1.37 -14.45
C THR A 36 -5.60 -1.35 -15.02
N THR A 37 -6.60 -1.83 -14.27
CA THR A 37 -8.01 -1.76 -14.70
C THR A 37 -8.48 -0.32 -14.88
N ASN A 38 -8.13 0.57 -13.95
CA ASN A 38 -8.45 1.99 -14.06
C ASN A 38 -7.80 2.61 -15.30
N PHE A 39 -6.53 2.29 -15.54
CA PHE A 39 -5.79 2.77 -16.69
C PHE A 39 -6.43 2.33 -18.02
N ILE A 40 -6.79 1.05 -18.15
CA ILE A 40 -7.45 0.49 -19.35
C ILE A 40 -8.81 1.15 -19.58
N CYS A 41 -9.57 1.39 -18.51
CA CYS A 41 -10.92 1.98 -18.61
C CYS A 41 -10.89 3.52 -18.73
N GLY A 42 -9.72 4.16 -18.68
CA GLY A 42 -9.62 5.62 -18.69
C GLY A 42 -10.12 6.28 -17.39
N PHE A 43 -10.20 5.53 -16.29
CA PHE A 43 -10.53 6.07 -14.97
C PHE A 43 -9.28 6.74 -14.37
N PRO A 44 -9.32 8.06 -14.02
CA PRO A 44 -8.12 8.82 -13.70
C PRO A 44 -7.61 8.55 -12.27
N CYS A 45 -7.30 7.29 -11.97
CA CYS A 45 -6.75 6.86 -10.69
C CYS A 45 -5.78 5.70 -10.92
N GLY A 46 -4.54 5.90 -10.58
CA GLY A 46 -3.46 4.91 -10.70
C GLY A 46 -2.12 5.52 -10.33
N ALA A 47 -1.12 4.70 -10.13
CA ALA A 47 0.20 5.16 -9.72
C ALA A 47 1.35 4.38 -10.36
N ILE A 48 2.53 4.99 -10.33
CA ILE A 48 3.82 4.32 -10.49
C ILE A 48 4.39 4.12 -9.10
N SER A 49 4.69 2.88 -8.72
CA SER A 49 5.23 2.51 -7.41
C SER A 49 6.65 1.97 -7.57
N VAL A 50 7.61 2.55 -6.86
CA VAL A 50 9.03 2.11 -6.86
C VAL A 50 9.55 2.09 -5.44
N ALA A 51 10.06 0.95 -4.99
CA ALA A 51 10.80 0.82 -3.75
C ALA A 51 12.22 0.30 -4.00
N LEU A 52 13.16 0.66 -3.13
CA LEU A 52 14.47 0.03 -3.01
C LEU A 52 14.55 -0.66 -1.66
N ALA A 53 14.67 -1.98 -1.69
CA ALA A 53 14.97 -2.80 -0.53
C ALA A 53 16.46 -3.10 -0.45
N VAL A 54 17.00 -3.13 0.78
CA VAL A 54 18.37 -3.53 1.08
C VAL A 54 18.30 -4.59 2.17
N GLN A 55 18.79 -5.79 1.89
CA GLN A 55 18.75 -6.92 2.83
C GLN A 55 17.33 -7.20 3.37
N GLY A 56 16.32 -7.10 2.51
CA GLY A 56 14.92 -7.36 2.88
C GLY A 56 14.17 -6.21 3.55
N GLU A 57 14.81 -5.05 3.76
CA GLU A 57 14.20 -3.88 4.37
C GLU A 57 14.09 -2.73 3.36
N VAL A 58 12.89 -2.19 3.16
CA VAL A 58 12.69 -1.03 2.27
C VAL A 58 13.38 0.19 2.86
N GLN A 59 14.32 0.76 2.11
CA GLN A 59 15.09 1.95 2.49
C GLN A 59 14.59 3.23 1.82
N PHE A 60 14.00 3.09 0.64
CA PHE A 60 13.46 4.20 -0.15
C PHE A 60 12.18 3.75 -0.85
N GLY A 61 11.20 4.64 -0.93
CA GLY A 61 9.95 4.42 -1.65
C GLY A 61 9.41 5.69 -2.28
N ILE A 62 8.88 5.56 -3.49
CA ILE A 62 8.09 6.58 -4.17
C ILE A 62 6.81 5.97 -4.73
N VAL A 63 5.73 6.74 -4.66
CA VAL A 63 4.45 6.46 -5.32
C VAL A 63 4.03 7.75 -6.03
N TYR A 64 3.92 7.71 -7.35
CA TYR A 64 3.56 8.87 -8.15
C TYR A 64 2.20 8.68 -8.80
N ASN A 65 1.27 9.57 -8.50
CA ASN A 65 -0.03 9.68 -9.16
C ASN A 65 0.06 10.70 -10.29
N PRO A 66 0.12 10.30 -11.56
CA PRO A 66 0.26 11.22 -12.69
C PRO A 66 -1.01 12.05 -12.95
N PHE A 67 -2.17 11.59 -12.54
CA PHE A 67 -3.44 12.28 -12.76
C PHE A 67 -3.62 13.50 -11.85
N ARG A 68 -2.92 13.52 -10.72
CA ARG A 68 -2.97 14.61 -9.74
C ARG A 68 -1.63 15.29 -9.53
N GLU A 69 -0.59 14.84 -10.25
CA GLU A 69 0.80 15.30 -10.08
C GLU A 69 1.27 15.22 -8.61
N GLU A 70 0.90 14.12 -7.94
CA GLU A 70 1.21 13.89 -6.54
C GLU A 70 2.34 12.87 -6.43
N LEU A 71 3.50 13.30 -5.91
CA LEU A 71 4.64 12.45 -5.61
C LEU A 71 4.72 12.22 -4.11
N PHE A 72 4.36 11.02 -3.68
CA PHE A 72 4.65 10.52 -2.33
C PHE A 72 6.07 9.96 -2.32
N SER A 73 6.85 10.27 -1.30
CA SER A 73 8.21 9.76 -1.17
C SER A 73 8.60 9.59 0.29
N ALA A 74 9.43 8.58 0.57
CA ALA A 74 9.98 8.35 1.88
C ALA A 74 11.39 7.76 1.81
N PHE A 75 12.20 8.08 2.81
CA PHE A 75 13.45 7.40 3.13
C PHE A 75 13.37 6.90 4.57
N ARG A 76 13.85 5.69 4.82
CA ARG A 76 13.87 5.07 6.14
C ARG A 76 14.56 5.99 7.16
N GLY A 77 13.82 6.36 8.22
CA GLY A 77 14.28 7.26 9.29
C GLY A 77 14.39 8.74 8.91
N LYS A 78 13.87 9.17 7.73
CA LYS A 78 13.91 10.58 7.32
C LYS A 78 12.52 11.22 7.18
N GLY A 79 11.47 10.42 7.31
CA GLY A 79 10.08 10.84 7.16
C GLY A 79 9.52 10.68 5.76
N ALA A 80 8.22 10.91 5.65
CA ALA A 80 7.45 10.84 4.41
C ALA A 80 7.06 12.24 3.91
N PHE A 81 6.91 12.37 2.59
CA PHE A 81 6.64 13.65 1.95
C PHE A 81 5.62 13.49 0.81
N LEU A 82 4.76 14.49 0.62
CA LEU A 82 3.93 14.70 -0.56
C LEU A 82 4.38 15.99 -1.27
N ASN A 83 4.87 15.86 -2.49
CA ASN A 83 5.42 16.97 -3.28
C ASN A 83 6.44 17.81 -2.46
N GLY A 84 7.32 17.15 -1.72
CA GLY A 84 8.32 17.78 -0.86
C GLY A 84 7.80 18.33 0.46
N LYS A 85 6.48 18.35 0.71
CA LYS A 85 5.89 18.74 1.98
C LYS A 85 5.82 17.53 2.91
N ARG A 86 6.38 17.65 4.12
CA ARG A 86 6.41 16.58 5.11
C ARG A 86 4.98 16.15 5.50
N LEU A 87 4.78 14.84 5.52
CA LEU A 87 3.57 14.21 6.03
C LEU A 87 3.76 13.85 7.51
N THR A 88 2.70 14.02 8.27
CA THR A 88 2.62 13.59 9.67
C THR A 88 1.20 13.15 9.92
N LEU A 89 1.02 11.86 10.17
CA LEU A 89 -0.28 11.27 10.42
C LEU A 89 -0.64 11.42 11.90
N SER A 90 -1.81 11.98 12.16
CA SER A 90 -2.40 12.01 13.49
C SER A 90 -3.07 10.69 13.82
N GLU A 91 -3.18 10.37 15.09
CA GLU A 91 -4.04 9.28 15.54
C GLU A 91 -5.50 9.60 15.19
N THR A 92 -6.18 8.70 14.49
CA THR A 92 -7.57 8.84 14.08
C THR A 92 -8.33 7.56 14.38
N LYS A 93 -9.63 7.69 14.63
CA LYS A 93 -10.51 6.54 14.76
C LYS A 93 -11.05 6.13 13.39
N LEU A 94 -11.45 4.87 13.24
CA LEU A 94 -12.06 4.38 12.01
C LEU A 94 -13.37 5.12 11.70
N GLU A 95 -14.18 5.39 12.72
CA GLU A 95 -15.49 6.07 12.63
C GLU A 95 -15.41 7.53 12.15
N ASP A 96 -14.26 8.18 12.30
CA ASP A 96 -14.07 9.59 11.97
C ASP A 96 -13.66 9.81 10.49
N GLY A 97 -13.63 8.78 9.67
CA GLY A 97 -13.18 8.92 8.29
C GLY A 97 -13.57 7.80 7.34
N VAL A 98 -12.95 7.84 6.17
CA VAL A 98 -13.16 6.89 5.09
C VAL A 98 -12.19 5.71 5.27
N ALA A 99 -12.68 4.49 5.03
CA ALA A 99 -11.82 3.33 4.83
C ALA A 99 -11.70 3.02 3.33
N CYS A 100 -10.51 2.64 2.89
CA CYS A 100 -10.29 2.09 1.56
C CYS A 100 -10.19 0.57 1.63
N MET A 101 -10.48 -0.09 0.52
CA MET A 101 -10.47 -1.53 0.43
C MET A 101 -10.15 -2.00 -0.99
N ASP A 102 -9.88 -3.28 -1.12
CA ASP A 102 -9.80 -4.00 -2.39
C ASP A 102 -10.76 -5.19 -2.35
N ILE A 103 -11.64 -5.30 -3.33
CA ILE A 103 -12.60 -6.41 -3.47
C ILE A 103 -12.01 -7.64 -4.16
N SER A 104 -10.69 -7.75 -4.26
CA SER A 104 -9.98 -8.86 -4.91
C SER A 104 -10.44 -9.11 -6.36
N PRO A 105 -10.33 -8.13 -7.26
CA PRO A 105 -10.92 -8.20 -8.60
C PRO A 105 -10.36 -9.35 -9.45
N TYR A 106 -9.13 -9.78 -9.18
CA TYR A 106 -8.44 -10.85 -9.92
C TYR A 106 -8.46 -12.21 -9.21
N ASN A 107 -9.07 -12.31 -8.00
CA ASN A 107 -9.17 -13.53 -7.20
C ASN A 107 -10.62 -13.80 -6.83
N PHE A 108 -11.37 -14.40 -7.77
CA PHE A 108 -12.82 -14.63 -7.62
C PHE A 108 -13.18 -15.42 -6.35
N GLU A 109 -12.32 -16.35 -5.93
CA GLU A 109 -12.50 -17.16 -4.72
C GLU A 109 -12.43 -16.35 -3.42
N LEU A 110 -11.80 -15.16 -3.45
CA LEU A 110 -11.71 -14.27 -2.29
C LEU A 110 -12.77 -13.17 -2.28
N ARG A 111 -13.52 -13.01 -3.39
CA ARG A 111 -14.45 -11.89 -3.56
C ARG A 111 -15.57 -11.86 -2.52
N ASP A 112 -16.17 -12.98 -2.24
CA ASP A 112 -17.26 -13.07 -1.25
C ASP A 112 -16.72 -12.70 0.14
N GLN A 113 -15.54 -13.19 0.50
CA GLN A 113 -14.87 -12.84 1.75
C GLN A 113 -14.55 -11.34 1.80
N ALA A 114 -13.99 -10.76 0.73
CA ALA A 114 -13.69 -9.34 0.66
C ALA A 114 -14.95 -8.49 0.84
N MET A 115 -16.06 -8.87 0.22
CA MET A 115 -17.35 -8.18 0.34
C MET A 115 -17.94 -8.29 1.75
N GLU A 116 -17.82 -9.44 2.43
CA GLU A 116 -18.26 -9.58 3.82
C GLU A 116 -17.40 -8.73 4.77
N MET A 117 -16.09 -8.65 4.55
CA MET A 117 -15.21 -7.75 5.30
C MET A 117 -15.58 -6.28 5.05
N ALA A 118 -15.86 -5.90 3.79
CA ALA A 118 -16.33 -4.57 3.44
C ALA A 118 -17.60 -4.21 4.20
N LYS A 119 -18.58 -5.12 4.22
CA LYS A 119 -19.82 -4.95 4.95
C LYS A 119 -19.58 -4.73 6.44
N LYS A 120 -18.77 -5.56 7.09
CA LYS A 120 -18.42 -5.40 8.51
C LYS A 120 -17.80 -4.01 8.78
N ILE A 121 -16.78 -3.63 8.01
CA ILE A 121 -16.08 -2.34 8.19
C ILE A 121 -17.01 -1.16 7.93
N SER A 122 -17.96 -1.26 6.98
CA SER A 122 -18.87 -0.17 6.64
C SER A 122 -19.74 0.32 7.80
N TYR A 123 -19.96 -0.52 8.82
CA TYR A 123 -20.69 -0.11 10.02
C TYR A 123 -19.85 0.72 11.01
N HIS A 124 -18.54 0.83 10.76
CA HIS A 124 -17.58 1.45 11.67
C HIS A 124 -16.78 2.59 11.05
N CYS A 125 -17.12 3.01 9.83
CA CYS A 125 -16.49 4.16 9.16
C CYS A 125 -17.56 5.08 8.55
N MET A 126 -17.16 6.28 8.15
CA MET A 126 -18.08 7.21 7.48
C MET A 126 -18.51 6.71 6.09
N ASP A 127 -17.57 6.08 5.36
CA ASP A 127 -17.81 5.57 4.01
C ASP A 127 -16.68 4.62 3.58
N LEU A 128 -16.93 3.81 2.54
CA LEU A 128 -15.95 2.92 1.93
C LEU A 128 -15.56 3.40 0.53
N ARG A 129 -14.31 3.14 0.16
CA ARG A 129 -13.82 3.36 -1.19
C ARG A 129 -13.01 2.15 -1.67
N ASP A 130 -13.32 1.68 -2.87
CA ASP A 130 -12.39 0.92 -3.69
C ASP A 130 -11.95 1.83 -4.83
N ILE A 131 -10.70 2.30 -4.76
CA ILE A 131 -10.16 3.23 -5.75
C ILE A 131 -9.34 2.51 -6.83
N GLY A 132 -9.18 1.18 -6.71
CA GLY A 132 -8.51 0.34 -7.69
C GLY A 132 -6.99 0.56 -7.79
N SER A 133 -6.37 1.11 -6.73
CA SER A 133 -4.93 1.31 -6.59
C SER A 133 -4.55 1.12 -5.13
N ALA A 134 -3.80 0.05 -4.84
CA ALA A 134 -3.38 -0.27 -3.49
C ALA A 134 -2.34 0.73 -2.98
N ALA A 135 -1.35 1.06 -3.79
CA ALA A 135 -0.32 2.03 -3.44
C ALA A 135 -0.90 3.40 -3.11
N LEU A 136 -1.86 3.90 -3.90
CA LEU A 136 -2.53 5.18 -3.59
C LEU A 136 -3.40 5.09 -2.34
N SER A 137 -4.14 4.00 -2.14
CA SER A 137 -4.96 3.81 -0.94
C SER A 137 -4.12 3.93 0.33
N ILE A 138 -2.96 3.26 0.36
CA ILE A 138 -2.02 3.32 1.49
C ILE A 138 -1.40 4.71 1.64
N CYS A 139 -0.97 5.35 0.54
CA CYS A 139 -0.44 6.71 0.55
C CYS A 139 -1.47 7.75 1.00
N TYR A 140 -2.75 7.55 0.70
CA TYR A 140 -3.83 8.44 1.14
C TYR A 140 -4.06 8.37 2.64
N ILE A 141 -3.78 7.23 3.29
CA ILE A 141 -3.74 7.17 4.75
C ILE A 141 -2.62 8.09 5.27
N ALA A 142 -1.42 7.97 4.73
CA ALA A 142 -0.29 8.81 5.13
C ALA A 142 -0.57 10.31 4.96
N ALA A 143 -1.41 10.68 4.00
CA ALA A 143 -1.85 12.06 3.74
C ALA A 143 -3.08 12.47 4.57
N GLY A 144 -3.64 11.60 5.43
CA GLY A 144 -4.83 11.87 6.23
C GLY A 144 -6.13 11.98 5.42
N ARG A 145 -6.20 11.37 4.24
CA ARG A 145 -7.39 11.37 3.36
C ARG A 145 -8.30 10.17 3.60
N CYS A 146 -7.76 9.10 4.14
CA CYS A 146 -8.51 7.95 4.64
C CYS A 146 -7.83 7.42 5.91
N ASN A 147 -8.56 6.61 6.69
CA ASN A 147 -8.11 6.20 8.02
C ASN A 147 -7.56 4.77 8.02
N ALA A 148 -8.02 3.94 7.10
CA ALA A 148 -7.60 2.54 6.99
C ALA A 148 -7.69 2.03 5.54
N TYR A 149 -6.97 0.95 5.28
CA TYR A 149 -7.04 0.15 4.05
C TYR A 149 -6.90 -1.32 4.40
N TYR A 150 -7.61 -2.18 3.67
CA TYR A 150 -7.36 -3.61 3.69
C TYR A 150 -7.49 -4.25 2.30
N SER A 151 -6.71 -5.31 2.09
CA SER A 151 -6.84 -6.23 0.97
C SER A 151 -6.54 -7.66 1.44
N LEU A 152 -7.20 -8.64 0.85
CA LEU A 152 -6.97 -10.05 1.17
C LEU A 152 -5.75 -10.63 0.47
N LYS A 153 -5.27 -9.98 -0.61
CA LYS A 153 -4.15 -10.51 -1.37
C LYS A 153 -3.49 -9.44 -2.22
N LEU A 154 -2.32 -9.02 -1.82
CA LEU A 154 -1.45 -8.10 -2.57
C LEU A 154 -0.13 -8.77 -2.94
N CYS A 155 0.44 -8.33 -4.03
CA CYS A 155 1.83 -8.60 -4.38
C CYS A 155 2.74 -7.54 -3.73
N VAL A 156 4.03 -7.87 -3.59
CA VAL A 156 5.00 -6.99 -2.92
C VAL A 156 5.14 -5.62 -3.58
N TRP A 157 4.98 -5.54 -4.89
CA TRP A 157 5.06 -4.29 -5.65
C TRP A 157 3.87 -3.36 -5.43
N ASP A 158 2.69 -3.89 -5.04
CA ASP A 158 1.48 -3.11 -4.75
C ASP A 158 1.63 -2.27 -3.46
N TYR A 159 2.50 -2.71 -2.52
CA TYR A 159 2.55 -2.08 -1.21
C TYR A 159 3.94 -1.64 -0.72
N ALA A 160 5.05 -2.19 -1.22
CA ALA A 160 6.37 -1.99 -0.62
C ALA A 160 6.76 -0.50 -0.48
N ALA A 161 6.57 0.30 -1.53
CA ALA A 161 6.88 1.73 -1.50
C ALA A 161 5.90 2.49 -0.59
N ALA A 162 4.61 2.23 -0.74
CA ALA A 162 3.55 2.88 0.03
C ALA A 162 3.61 2.54 1.52
N ALA A 163 4.03 1.31 1.87
CA ALA A 163 4.26 0.89 3.24
C ALA A 163 5.30 1.78 3.94
N LEU A 164 6.45 2.02 3.28
CA LEU A 164 7.45 2.92 3.84
C LEU A 164 6.92 4.35 3.99
N VAL A 165 6.17 4.86 3.00
CA VAL A 165 5.54 6.20 3.08
C VAL A 165 4.61 6.28 4.29
N LEU A 166 3.79 5.26 4.51
CA LEU A 166 2.86 5.22 5.64
C LEU A 166 3.59 5.13 6.99
N GLU A 167 4.57 4.22 7.11
CA GLU A 167 5.37 4.05 8.34
C GLU A 167 6.11 5.33 8.71
N GLU A 168 6.76 5.98 7.74
CA GLU A 168 7.50 7.22 7.94
C GLU A 168 6.60 8.45 8.20
N ALA A 169 5.31 8.37 7.86
CA ALA A 169 4.29 9.34 8.24
C ALA A 169 3.75 9.11 9.67
N GLY A 170 3.99 7.94 10.28
CA GLY A 170 3.53 7.57 11.62
C GLY A 170 2.35 6.58 11.64
N GLY A 171 1.95 6.04 10.49
CA GLY A 171 0.97 4.96 10.41
C GLY A 171 1.60 3.57 10.55
N ARG A 172 0.80 2.54 10.37
CA ARG A 172 1.23 1.14 10.44
C ARG A 172 0.64 0.31 9.32
N ILE A 173 1.38 -0.71 8.90
CA ILE A 173 0.94 -1.72 7.95
C ILE A 173 1.26 -3.11 8.52
N LEU A 174 0.30 -4.02 8.46
CA LEU A 174 0.34 -5.32 9.11
C LEU A 174 -0.19 -6.41 8.17
N ASN A 175 0.15 -7.65 8.45
CA ASN A 175 -0.50 -8.82 7.87
C ASN A 175 -1.87 -9.08 8.53
N LYS A 176 -2.59 -10.10 8.06
CA LYS A 176 -3.92 -10.49 8.60
C LYS A 176 -3.91 -10.90 10.08
N ASP A 177 -2.76 -11.32 10.59
CA ASP A 177 -2.58 -11.79 11.97
C ASP A 177 -2.21 -10.63 12.93
N GLY A 178 -2.15 -9.39 12.41
CA GLY A 178 -1.78 -8.20 13.17
C GLY A 178 -0.27 -8.06 13.40
N GLU A 179 0.54 -8.85 12.71
CA GLU A 179 1.99 -8.83 12.80
C GLU A 179 2.61 -7.90 11.75
N ARG A 180 3.89 -7.58 11.94
CA ARG A 180 4.64 -6.77 10.96
C ARG A 180 4.60 -7.43 9.58
N LEU A 181 4.24 -6.65 8.57
CA LEU A 181 4.29 -7.10 7.19
C LEU A 181 5.73 -7.20 6.70
N HIS A 182 6.10 -8.36 6.16
CA HIS A 182 7.37 -8.59 5.47
C HIS A 182 7.19 -8.43 3.96
N LEU A 183 8.31 -8.38 3.22
CA LEU A 183 8.29 -8.30 1.75
C LEU A 183 7.91 -9.67 1.16
N GLU A 184 6.63 -9.87 0.95
CA GLU A 184 6.06 -11.13 0.47
C GLU A 184 5.03 -10.86 -0.64
N THR A 185 4.76 -11.87 -1.46
CA THR A 185 3.78 -11.80 -2.54
C THR A 185 2.58 -12.70 -2.23
N GLY A 186 1.38 -12.19 -2.47
CA GLY A 186 0.14 -12.94 -2.26
C GLY A 186 -0.34 -12.93 -0.81
N VAL A 187 -0.06 -11.85 -0.08
CA VAL A 187 -0.39 -11.68 1.34
C VAL A 187 -1.56 -10.73 1.56
N ALA A 188 -2.30 -10.96 2.64
CA ALA A 188 -3.28 -9.99 3.11
C ALA A 188 -2.57 -8.81 3.79
N VAL A 189 -3.10 -7.62 3.54
CA VAL A 189 -2.54 -6.36 4.03
C VAL A 189 -3.62 -5.55 4.73
N ILE A 190 -3.29 -5.07 5.92
CA ILE A 190 -4.12 -4.13 6.69
C ILE A 190 -3.26 -2.93 7.04
N ALA A 191 -3.71 -1.73 6.69
CA ALA A 191 -2.97 -0.49 6.91
C ALA A 191 -3.86 0.58 7.53
N GLY A 192 -3.28 1.45 8.35
CA GLY A 192 -4.05 2.52 8.98
C GLY A 192 -3.27 3.43 9.91
N ALA A 193 -3.92 4.50 10.33
CA ALA A 193 -3.57 5.23 11.53
C ALA A 193 -3.83 4.34 12.76
N LYS A 194 -3.11 4.57 13.87
CA LYS A 194 -3.10 3.65 15.01
C LYS A 194 -4.49 3.26 15.50
N GLY A 195 -5.34 4.21 15.87
CA GLY A 195 -6.66 3.91 16.43
C GLY A 195 -7.62 3.27 15.41
N ALA A 196 -7.56 3.69 14.14
CA ALA A 196 -8.34 3.09 13.07
C ALA A 196 -7.90 1.63 12.78
N LEU A 197 -6.60 1.37 12.80
CA LEU A 197 -6.04 0.04 12.56
C LEU A 197 -6.46 -0.97 13.63
N GLU A 198 -6.42 -0.56 14.91
CA GLU A 198 -6.86 -1.39 16.04
C GLU A 198 -8.34 -1.81 15.87
N LYS A 199 -9.20 -0.86 15.44
CA LYS A 199 -10.62 -1.17 15.21
C LYS A 199 -10.82 -2.07 13.99
N VAL A 200 -10.07 -1.91 12.90
CA VAL A 200 -10.12 -2.82 11.75
C VAL A 200 -9.77 -4.24 12.16
N LEU A 201 -8.67 -4.43 12.91
CA LEU A 201 -8.27 -5.76 13.39
C LEU A 201 -9.32 -6.41 14.29
N GLU A 202 -9.95 -5.63 15.20
CA GLU A 202 -11.07 -6.10 16.03
C GLU A 202 -12.23 -6.61 15.16
N VAL A 203 -12.70 -5.79 14.23
CA VAL A 203 -13.85 -6.09 13.35
C VAL A 203 -13.60 -7.28 12.43
N LEU A 204 -12.36 -7.45 11.96
CA LEU A 204 -11.99 -8.57 11.09
C LEU A 204 -11.74 -9.88 11.87
N GLY A 205 -11.46 -9.80 13.18
CA GLY A 205 -11.30 -10.95 14.07
C GLY A 205 -12.62 -11.55 14.60
N GLU A 206 -13.74 -10.84 14.42
CA GLU A 206 -15.10 -11.30 14.73
C GLU A 206 -15.72 -12.11 13.57
#